data_f8e7b981e08e6ab4a3ce126d6f9da833
#
_entry.id   f8e7b981e08e6ab4a3ce126d6f9da833
#
_cell.length_a   1.000
_cell.length_b   1.000
_cell.length_c   1.000
_cell.angle_alpha   90.00
_cell.angle_beta   90.00
_cell.angle_gamma   90.00
#
_symmetry.space_group_name_H-M   'P 1'
#
loop_
_entity.id
_entity.type
_entity.pdbx_description
1 polymer ?
#
loop_
_entity_poly.entity_id
_entity_poly.type
_entity_poly.pdbx_seq_one_letter_code
_entity_poly.pdbx_strand_id
1 'polypeptide(L)'
;MKFLKFFRVDPTNKKDYIKYALGEVFLVVIGILIALSVNNANEERKLRKQEKKILLSLHSEISNNLNSLETSLLEKKNIIDVNNKFLEYTGPELEWKSELKLDSLMYYFTVSGWIYVADSGVLNEIINSGKLSIIEDVKIKNLVASLPQQISQIIEEDRLYRDDLHQYFLPFVSKNYKLRNITEYRELYKFSKSDLGKSRFQKSNKNLINDLEFENILTIQSIWIKFSIEMCENLQIKFSKIQNLIESKYDDVDYERLNQDLEEGFWG
;
A
#
# COMPACT_ATOMS: atom_id res chain seq x y z
N MET A 1 -38.01 -52.90 1.73
CA MET A 1 -37.71 -53.75 2.92
C MET A 1 -37.21 -55.15 2.50
N LYS A 2 -36.25 -55.27 1.53
CA LYS A 2 -35.70 -56.55 1.06
C LYS A 2 -34.17 -56.68 1.26
N PHE A 3 -33.51 -55.70 1.85
CA PHE A 3 -32.07 -55.73 2.09
C PHE A 3 -31.65 -56.40 3.41
N LEU A 4 -32.58 -56.62 4.35
CA LEU A 4 -32.27 -57.20 5.67
C LEU A 4 -32.37 -58.74 5.72
N LYS A 5 -32.61 -59.42 4.60
CA LYS A 5 -32.73 -60.91 4.57
C LYS A 5 -31.45 -61.65 4.26
N PHE A 6 -30.33 -60.95 3.99
CA PHE A 6 -29.09 -61.59 3.51
C PHE A 6 -28.13 -62.05 4.65
N PHE A 7 -28.41 -61.72 5.91
CA PHE A 7 -27.52 -62.08 7.02
C PHE A 7 -28.23 -62.91 8.06
N ARG A 8 -28.72 -64.11 7.67
CA ARG A 8 -29.08 -65.11 8.62
C ARG A 8 -27.85 -65.94 8.95
N VAL A 9 -27.09 -65.55 9.98
CA VAL A 9 -25.89 -66.23 10.43
C VAL A 9 -26.32 -67.51 11.18
N ASP A 10 -25.78 -68.68 10.78
CA ASP A 10 -25.91 -69.88 11.54
C ASP A 10 -24.91 -69.82 12.72
N PRO A 11 -25.37 -69.79 14.00
CA PRO A 11 -24.51 -69.58 15.15
C PRO A 11 -23.49 -70.72 15.40
N THR A 12 -23.58 -71.80 14.66
CA THR A 12 -22.71 -72.98 14.81
C THR A 12 -21.50 -72.97 13.97
N ASN A 13 -21.38 -72.10 12.95
CA ASN A 13 -20.24 -72.04 12.02
C ASN A 13 -19.35 -70.84 12.28
N LYS A 14 -18.19 -71.05 12.93
CA LYS A 14 -17.19 -70.01 13.24
C LYS A 14 -16.76 -69.18 12.01
N LYS A 15 -16.72 -69.73 10.81
CA LYS A 15 -16.34 -69.04 9.58
C LYS A 15 -17.41 -68.02 9.15
N ASP A 16 -18.66 -68.32 9.31
CA ASP A 16 -19.78 -67.41 8.96
C ASP A 16 -19.91 -66.28 9.98
N TYR A 17 -19.61 -66.54 11.24
CA TYR A 17 -19.52 -65.50 12.28
C TYR A 17 -18.41 -64.47 12.01
N ILE A 18 -17.22 -64.95 11.59
CA ILE A 18 -16.10 -64.05 11.24
C ILE A 18 -16.44 -63.21 10.01
N LYS A 19 -17.08 -63.74 8.99
CA LYS A 19 -17.52 -62.97 7.81
C LYS A 19 -18.53 -61.92 8.18
N TYR A 20 -19.49 -62.22 9.05
CA TYR A 20 -20.49 -61.30 9.57
C TYR A 20 -19.81 -60.16 10.35
N ALA A 21 -18.94 -60.49 11.30
CA ALA A 21 -18.22 -59.52 12.12
C ALA A 21 -17.32 -58.62 11.24
N LEU A 22 -16.64 -59.16 10.19
CA LEU A 22 -15.89 -58.35 9.23
C LEU A 22 -16.81 -57.41 8.43
N GLY A 23 -18.00 -57.88 8.02
CA GLY A 23 -18.97 -57.07 7.31
C GLY A 23 -19.51 -55.91 8.18
N GLU A 24 -19.75 -56.17 9.47
CA GLU A 24 -20.21 -55.16 10.44
C GLU A 24 -19.10 -54.10 10.67
N VAL A 25 -17.84 -54.51 10.89
CA VAL A 25 -16.69 -53.60 11.00
C VAL A 25 -16.54 -52.78 9.73
N PHE A 26 -16.66 -53.39 8.54
CA PHE A 26 -16.57 -52.69 7.26
C PHE A 26 -17.66 -51.61 7.10
N LEU A 27 -18.90 -51.90 7.46
CA LEU A 27 -20.00 -50.94 7.45
C LEU A 27 -19.77 -49.77 8.41
N VAL A 28 -19.24 -50.03 9.60
CA VAL A 28 -18.89 -48.98 10.57
C VAL A 28 -17.77 -48.10 10.02
N VAL A 29 -16.71 -48.69 9.45
CA VAL A 29 -15.61 -47.94 8.83
C VAL A 29 -16.11 -47.07 7.69
N ILE A 30 -16.95 -47.60 6.80
CA ILE A 30 -17.55 -46.78 5.72
C ILE A 30 -18.38 -45.63 6.30
N GLY A 31 -19.19 -45.88 7.34
CA GLY A 31 -19.96 -44.81 8.00
C GLY A 31 -19.10 -43.70 8.55
N ILE A 32 -17.97 -44.04 9.19
CA ILE A 32 -17.00 -43.08 9.70
C ILE A 32 -16.33 -42.31 8.54
N LEU A 33 -15.90 -42.99 7.48
CA LEU A 33 -15.27 -42.34 6.32
C LEU A 33 -16.23 -41.35 5.60
N ILE A 34 -17.52 -41.72 5.47
CA ILE A 34 -18.52 -40.81 4.90
C ILE A 34 -18.71 -39.59 5.82
N ALA A 35 -18.84 -39.80 7.13
CA ALA A 35 -19.01 -38.72 8.10
C ALA A 35 -17.82 -37.75 8.08
N LEU A 36 -16.58 -38.29 8.03
CA LEU A 36 -15.34 -37.47 7.88
C LEU A 36 -15.31 -36.72 6.57
N SER A 37 -15.67 -37.37 5.46
CA SER A 37 -15.69 -36.73 4.13
C SER A 37 -16.68 -35.56 4.06
N VAL A 38 -17.88 -35.72 4.63
CA VAL A 38 -18.88 -34.66 4.71
C VAL A 38 -18.41 -33.52 5.62
N ASN A 39 -17.78 -33.84 6.76
CA ASN A 39 -17.21 -32.81 7.64
C ASN A 39 -16.10 -32.02 6.96
N ASN A 40 -15.16 -32.72 6.32
CA ASN A 40 -14.05 -32.08 5.61
C ASN A 40 -14.56 -31.17 4.47
N ALA A 41 -15.56 -31.61 3.70
CA ALA A 41 -16.17 -30.80 2.65
C ALA A 41 -16.88 -29.55 3.21
N ASN A 42 -17.48 -29.65 4.39
CA ASN A 42 -18.10 -28.50 5.04
C ASN A 42 -17.05 -27.49 5.56
N GLU A 43 -15.98 -27.97 6.18
CA GLU A 43 -14.86 -27.11 6.62
C GLU A 43 -14.20 -26.42 5.43
N GLU A 44 -13.96 -27.13 4.33
CA GLU A 44 -13.43 -26.51 3.11
C GLU A 44 -14.33 -25.41 2.56
N ARG A 45 -15.66 -25.62 2.53
CA ARG A 45 -16.61 -24.59 2.13
C ARG A 45 -16.55 -23.36 3.03
N LYS A 46 -16.38 -23.53 4.33
CA LYS A 46 -16.21 -22.42 5.29
C LYS A 46 -14.92 -21.66 5.00
N LEU A 47 -13.82 -22.36 4.76
CA LEU A 47 -12.53 -21.74 4.42
C LEU A 47 -12.62 -20.92 3.13
N ARG A 48 -13.27 -21.47 2.07
CA ARG A 48 -13.46 -20.74 0.80
C ARG A 48 -14.30 -19.47 0.98
N LYS A 49 -15.33 -19.51 1.82
CA LYS A 49 -16.13 -18.30 2.16
C LYS A 49 -15.30 -17.26 2.91
N GLN A 50 -14.46 -17.70 3.83
CA GLN A 50 -13.56 -16.79 4.56
C GLN A 50 -12.52 -16.20 3.62
N GLU A 51 -11.93 -17.01 2.74
CA GLU A 51 -10.99 -16.53 1.71
C GLU A 51 -11.63 -15.44 0.84
N LYS A 52 -12.84 -15.69 0.29
CA LYS A 52 -13.55 -14.70 -0.52
C LYS A 52 -13.72 -13.39 0.25
N LYS A 53 -14.20 -13.43 1.50
CA LYS A 53 -14.39 -12.24 2.32
C LYS A 53 -13.08 -11.47 2.53
N ILE A 54 -12.00 -12.16 2.89
CA ILE A 54 -10.68 -11.55 3.14
C ILE A 54 -10.15 -10.90 1.86
N LEU A 55 -10.21 -11.59 0.72
CA LEU A 55 -9.70 -11.08 -0.55
C LEU A 55 -10.51 -9.89 -1.08
N LEU A 56 -11.83 -9.86 -0.88
CA LEU A 56 -12.65 -8.70 -1.23
C LEU A 56 -12.33 -7.49 -0.33
N SER A 57 -12.15 -7.69 0.97
CA SER A 57 -11.71 -6.61 1.86
C SER A 57 -10.31 -6.08 1.49
N LEU A 58 -9.39 -6.98 1.13
CA LEU A 58 -8.05 -6.61 0.67
C LEU A 58 -8.10 -5.85 -0.67
N HIS A 59 -8.98 -6.24 -1.59
CA HIS A 59 -9.17 -5.54 -2.86
C HIS A 59 -9.54 -4.07 -2.64
N SER A 60 -10.47 -3.80 -1.73
CA SER A 60 -10.89 -2.44 -1.40
C SER A 60 -9.80 -1.63 -0.69
N GLU A 61 -9.07 -2.24 0.26
CA GLU A 61 -7.90 -1.60 0.88
C GLU A 61 -6.84 -1.24 -0.17
N ILE A 62 -6.60 -2.12 -1.14
CA ILE A 62 -5.68 -1.86 -2.26
C ILE A 62 -6.20 -0.72 -3.15
N SER A 63 -7.52 -0.60 -3.41
CA SER A 63 -8.08 0.51 -4.17
C SER A 63 -7.79 1.86 -3.52
N ASN A 64 -7.99 1.97 -2.21
CA ASN A 64 -7.68 3.17 -1.44
C ASN A 64 -6.17 3.49 -1.48
N ASN A 65 -5.35 2.45 -1.34
CA ASN A 65 -3.89 2.58 -1.42
C ASN A 65 -3.41 3.03 -2.81
N LEU A 66 -4.04 2.58 -3.89
CA LEU A 66 -3.72 3.02 -5.25
C LEU A 66 -3.98 4.52 -5.43
N ASN A 67 -5.12 5.03 -4.95
CA ASN A 67 -5.45 6.46 -5.00
C ASN A 67 -4.45 7.30 -4.18
N SER A 68 -4.10 6.84 -2.97
CA SER A 68 -3.10 7.50 -2.12
C SER A 68 -1.71 7.50 -2.75
N LEU A 69 -1.35 6.38 -3.40
CA LEU A 69 -0.07 6.20 -4.07
C LEU A 69 0.05 7.08 -5.31
N GLU A 70 -1.02 7.21 -6.10
CA GLU A 70 -1.08 8.10 -7.27
C GLU A 70 -0.88 9.56 -6.85
N THR A 71 -1.56 10.00 -5.79
CA THR A 71 -1.39 11.33 -5.22
C THR A 71 0.05 11.57 -4.78
N SER A 72 0.64 10.61 -4.04
CA SER A 72 2.03 10.69 -3.60
C SER A 72 3.02 10.74 -4.76
N LEU A 73 2.79 9.94 -5.81
CA LEU A 73 3.61 9.94 -7.03
C LEU A 73 3.57 11.28 -7.76
N LEU A 74 2.38 11.87 -7.89
CA LEU A 74 2.21 13.18 -8.51
C LEU A 74 3.02 14.25 -7.76
N GLU A 75 2.90 14.29 -6.44
CA GLU A 75 3.63 15.26 -5.61
C GLU A 75 5.15 15.04 -5.69
N LYS A 76 5.63 13.80 -5.66
CA LYS A 76 7.06 13.49 -5.82
C LYS A 76 7.61 13.94 -7.18
N LYS A 77 6.85 13.73 -8.25
CA LYS A 77 7.21 14.20 -9.60
C LYS A 77 7.25 15.73 -9.67
N ASN A 78 6.30 16.41 -9.04
CA ASN A 78 6.30 17.88 -8.92
C ASN A 78 7.56 18.40 -8.18
N ILE A 79 7.99 17.72 -7.11
CA ILE A 79 9.22 18.10 -6.39
C ILE A 79 10.45 17.95 -7.30
N ILE A 80 10.55 16.86 -8.06
CA ILE A 80 11.63 16.67 -9.04
C ILE A 80 11.65 17.79 -10.09
N ASP A 81 10.49 18.17 -10.59
CA ASP A 81 10.39 19.28 -11.56
C ASP A 81 10.82 20.62 -10.96
N VAL A 82 10.49 20.87 -9.70
CA VAL A 82 10.94 22.06 -8.98
C VAL A 82 12.46 22.03 -8.77
N ASN A 83 13.01 20.88 -8.35
CA ASN A 83 14.46 20.70 -8.20
C ASN A 83 15.21 20.95 -9.52
N ASN A 84 14.74 20.36 -10.60
CA ASN A 84 15.34 20.53 -11.91
C ASN A 84 15.35 22.02 -12.31
N LYS A 85 14.24 22.73 -12.07
CA LYS A 85 14.17 24.19 -12.34
C LYS A 85 15.15 25.00 -11.49
N PHE A 86 15.38 24.62 -10.23
CA PHE A 86 16.40 25.25 -9.42
C PHE A 86 17.81 24.96 -9.96
N LEU A 87 18.10 23.69 -10.26
CA LEU A 87 19.39 23.25 -10.77
C LEU A 87 19.78 23.91 -12.10
N GLU A 88 18.80 24.29 -12.95
CA GLU A 88 19.04 25.07 -14.16
C GLU A 88 19.62 26.47 -13.88
N TYR A 89 19.44 26.98 -12.66
CA TYR A 89 19.89 28.31 -12.24
C TYR A 89 21.04 28.26 -11.24
N THR A 90 21.49 27.08 -10.80
CA THR A 90 22.68 26.97 -9.95
C THR A 90 23.96 27.13 -10.77
N GLY A 91 24.90 27.89 -10.24
CA GLY A 91 26.20 28.09 -10.88
C GLY A 91 26.82 29.48 -10.62
N PRO A 92 28.15 29.66 -10.82
CA PRO A 92 28.89 30.80 -10.32
C PRO A 92 28.56 32.13 -11.01
N GLU A 93 27.98 32.12 -12.18
CA GLU A 93 27.73 33.35 -12.98
C GLU A 93 26.28 33.51 -13.44
N LEU A 94 25.38 32.66 -12.95
CA LEU A 94 23.98 32.70 -13.34
C LEU A 94 23.21 33.74 -12.53
N GLU A 95 22.27 34.43 -13.20
CA GLU A 95 21.40 35.40 -12.58
C GLU A 95 19.92 34.93 -12.64
N TRP A 96 19.28 34.96 -11.49
CA TRP A 96 17.86 34.74 -11.44
C TRP A 96 17.09 35.94 -11.99
N LYS A 97 16.28 35.72 -13.02
CA LYS A 97 15.59 36.80 -13.74
C LYS A 97 14.33 37.32 -13.00
N SER A 98 13.82 36.64 -11.99
CA SER A 98 12.60 37.04 -11.28
C SER A 98 12.55 36.50 -9.86
N GLU A 99 12.57 37.37 -8.85
CA GLU A 99 12.40 36.98 -7.44
C GLU A 99 11.05 36.31 -7.17
N LEU A 100 9.99 36.73 -7.84
CA LEU A 100 8.65 36.13 -7.70
C LEU A 100 8.62 34.65 -8.11
N LYS A 101 9.32 34.27 -9.18
CA LYS A 101 9.43 32.86 -9.58
C LYS A 101 10.22 32.04 -8.57
N LEU A 102 11.27 32.61 -8.00
CA LEU A 102 12.06 31.95 -6.98
C LEU A 102 11.25 31.71 -5.70
N ASP A 103 10.49 32.72 -5.26
CA ASP A 103 9.60 32.60 -4.09
C ASP A 103 8.55 31.48 -4.30
N SER A 104 7.96 31.37 -5.49
CA SER A 104 6.97 30.31 -5.79
C SER A 104 7.60 28.90 -5.79
N LEU A 105 8.78 28.74 -6.37
CA LEU A 105 9.50 27.46 -6.35
C LEU A 105 9.93 27.09 -4.92
N MET A 106 10.44 28.06 -4.15
CA MET A 106 10.84 27.86 -2.77
C MET A 106 9.65 27.47 -1.88
N TYR A 107 8.46 27.98 -2.17
CA TYR A 107 7.24 27.58 -1.48
C TYR A 107 6.97 26.08 -1.64
N TYR A 108 6.99 25.57 -2.86
CA TYR A 108 6.81 24.14 -3.11
C TYR A 108 7.79 23.29 -2.29
N PHE A 109 9.05 23.71 -2.23
CA PHE A 109 10.10 23.00 -1.53
C PHE A 109 9.92 22.97 -0.02
N THR A 110 9.47 24.05 0.57
CA THR A 110 9.32 24.14 2.04
C THR A 110 8.05 23.51 2.59
N VAL A 111 7.04 23.32 1.72
CA VAL A 111 5.71 22.84 2.13
C VAL A 111 5.43 21.42 1.64
N SER A 112 6.07 20.97 0.58
CA SER A 112 5.91 19.64 0.03
C SER A 112 6.77 18.62 0.79
N GLY A 113 6.18 17.93 1.70
CA GLY A 113 6.79 16.81 2.43
C GLY A 113 5.89 15.59 2.39
N TRP A 114 5.28 15.33 1.25
CA TRP A 114 4.29 14.27 1.10
C TRP A 114 4.95 12.90 1.16
N ILE A 115 4.61 12.19 2.21
CA ILE A 115 4.96 10.78 2.37
C ILE A 115 3.78 9.92 1.94
N TYR A 116 4.09 8.77 1.37
CA TYR A 116 3.08 7.75 1.17
C TYR A 116 2.66 7.16 2.52
N VAL A 117 1.37 7.20 2.81
CA VAL A 117 0.79 6.58 4.00
C VAL A 117 -0.13 5.46 3.51
N ALA A 118 0.28 4.21 3.76
CA ALA A 118 -0.51 3.05 3.41
C ALA A 118 -1.63 2.82 4.42
N ASP A 119 -2.84 2.58 3.93
CA ASP A 119 -3.86 1.85 4.69
C ASP A 119 -3.46 0.38 4.72
N SER A 120 -3.31 -0.20 5.90
CA SER A 120 -2.79 -1.56 6.07
C SER A 120 -3.56 -2.37 7.12
N GLY A 121 -4.79 -1.98 7.43
CA GLY A 121 -5.62 -2.65 8.43
C GLY A 121 -5.92 -4.10 8.07
N VAL A 122 -6.42 -4.32 6.86
CA VAL A 122 -6.75 -5.67 6.34
C VAL A 122 -5.49 -6.47 6.08
N LEU A 123 -4.45 -5.86 5.48
CA LEU A 123 -3.17 -6.52 5.25
C LEU A 123 -2.55 -7.02 6.57
N ASN A 124 -2.52 -6.18 7.60
CA ASN A 124 -2.02 -6.54 8.91
C ASN A 124 -2.85 -7.65 9.57
N GLU A 125 -4.18 -7.62 9.41
CA GLU A 125 -5.04 -8.70 9.89
C GLU A 125 -4.68 -10.03 9.20
N ILE A 126 -4.51 -10.03 7.88
CA ILE A 126 -4.14 -11.23 7.10
C ILE A 126 -2.81 -11.81 7.58
N ILE A 127 -1.81 -10.97 7.74
CA ILE A 127 -0.45 -11.39 8.10
C ILE A 127 -0.39 -11.86 9.57
N ASN A 128 -0.89 -11.04 10.50
CA ASN A 128 -0.70 -11.27 11.94
C ASN A 128 -1.63 -12.35 12.51
N SER A 129 -2.81 -12.58 11.90
CA SER A 129 -3.76 -13.61 12.33
C SER A 129 -3.51 -14.99 11.70
N GLY A 130 -2.49 -15.12 10.82
CA GLY A 130 -2.21 -16.37 10.09
C GLY A 130 -3.19 -16.66 8.95
N LYS A 131 -4.10 -15.72 8.63
CA LYS A 131 -5.11 -15.89 7.56
C LYS A 131 -4.50 -15.99 6.17
N LEU A 132 -3.21 -15.67 6.01
CA LEU A 132 -2.47 -15.89 4.77
C LEU A 132 -2.51 -17.38 4.35
N SER A 133 -2.59 -18.30 5.31
CA SER A 133 -2.71 -19.74 5.05
C SER A 133 -4.05 -20.14 4.39
N ILE A 134 -5.10 -19.33 4.56
CA ILE A 134 -6.44 -19.57 4.01
C ILE A 134 -6.48 -19.28 2.51
N ILE A 135 -5.59 -18.39 2.03
CA ILE A 135 -5.49 -18.04 0.61
C ILE A 135 -4.94 -19.25 -0.16
N GLU A 136 -5.78 -19.81 -1.05
CA GLU A 136 -5.44 -20.99 -1.84
C GLU A 136 -4.52 -20.66 -3.00
N ASP A 137 -4.80 -19.56 -3.71
CA ASP A 137 -3.97 -19.14 -4.85
C ASP A 137 -2.58 -18.72 -4.38
N VAL A 138 -1.58 -19.51 -4.77
CA VAL A 138 -0.17 -19.31 -4.38
C VAL A 138 0.39 -17.98 -4.92
N LYS A 139 -0.10 -17.50 -6.08
CA LYS A 139 0.36 -16.22 -6.65
C LYS A 139 -0.14 -15.06 -5.80
N ILE A 140 -1.44 -15.05 -5.47
CA ILE A 140 -2.02 -14.04 -4.58
C ILE A 140 -1.32 -14.09 -3.22
N LYS A 141 -1.19 -15.27 -2.63
CA LYS A 141 -0.51 -15.47 -1.34
C LYS A 141 0.89 -14.87 -1.30
N ASN A 142 1.73 -15.18 -2.30
CA ASN A 142 3.10 -14.68 -2.35
C ASN A 142 3.17 -13.16 -2.56
N LEU A 143 2.29 -12.60 -3.40
CA LEU A 143 2.23 -11.17 -3.61
C LEU A 143 1.82 -10.45 -2.31
N VAL A 144 0.76 -10.91 -1.65
CA VAL A 144 0.28 -10.35 -0.38
C VAL A 144 1.34 -10.44 0.71
N ALA A 145 2.02 -11.60 0.84
CA ALA A 145 3.10 -11.79 1.83
C ALA A 145 4.27 -10.81 1.64
N SER A 146 4.51 -10.31 0.43
CA SER A 146 5.60 -9.38 0.13
C SER A 146 5.24 -7.90 0.31
N LEU A 147 3.97 -7.55 0.47
CA LEU A 147 3.51 -6.15 0.59
C LEU A 147 4.10 -5.41 1.80
N PRO A 148 4.12 -5.98 3.02
CA PRO A 148 4.61 -5.26 4.20
C PRO A 148 6.04 -4.76 4.04
N GLN A 149 6.93 -5.59 3.47
CA GLN A 149 8.31 -5.20 3.21
C GLN A 149 8.40 -4.05 2.20
N GLN A 150 7.66 -4.12 1.10
CA GLN A 150 7.68 -3.08 0.07
C GLN A 150 7.14 -1.74 0.58
N ILE A 151 6.03 -1.77 1.30
CA ILE A 151 5.45 -0.58 1.94
C ILE A 151 6.46 0.03 2.93
N SER A 152 7.09 -0.80 3.75
CA SER A 152 8.11 -0.35 4.72
C SER A 152 9.31 0.30 4.03
N GLN A 153 9.76 -0.21 2.88
CA GLN A 153 10.85 0.37 2.11
C GLN A 153 10.50 1.78 1.60
N ILE A 154 9.30 1.98 1.06
CA ILE A 154 8.84 3.31 0.61
C ILE A 154 8.79 4.30 1.78
N ILE A 155 8.24 3.87 2.93
CA ILE A 155 8.16 4.71 4.14
C ILE A 155 9.56 5.11 4.61
N GLU A 156 10.54 4.22 4.52
CA GLU A 156 11.93 4.50 4.90
C GLU A 156 12.58 5.50 3.95
N GLU A 157 12.41 5.37 2.63
CA GLU A 157 12.93 6.33 1.66
C GLU A 157 12.29 7.72 1.84
N ASP A 158 10.97 7.77 2.06
CA ASP A 158 10.27 9.02 2.35
C ASP A 158 10.75 9.65 3.67
N ARG A 159 11.12 8.82 4.65
CA ARG A 159 11.72 9.29 5.91
C ARG A 159 13.10 9.89 5.68
N LEU A 160 13.95 9.23 4.89
CA LEU A 160 15.29 9.72 4.57
C LEU A 160 15.24 11.07 3.86
N TYR A 161 14.35 11.21 2.87
CA TYR A 161 14.12 12.50 2.20
C TYR A 161 13.69 13.60 3.19
N ARG A 162 12.76 13.30 4.08
CA ARG A 162 12.25 14.25 5.08
C ARG A 162 13.32 14.61 6.11
N ASP A 163 14.13 13.65 6.53
CA ASP A 163 15.24 13.89 7.45
C ASP A 163 16.29 14.81 6.79
N ASP A 164 16.62 14.59 5.52
CA ASP A 164 17.50 15.45 4.73
C ASP A 164 16.94 16.88 4.60
N LEU A 165 15.63 17.01 4.32
CA LEU A 165 14.95 18.29 4.29
C LEU A 165 15.12 19.08 5.60
N HIS A 166 14.95 18.41 6.73
CA HIS A 166 15.03 19.05 8.07
C HIS A 166 16.47 19.28 8.53
N GLN A 167 17.41 18.42 8.19
CA GLN A 167 18.79 18.49 8.67
C GLN A 167 19.66 19.40 7.84
N TYR A 168 19.42 19.49 6.54
CA TYR A 168 20.28 20.23 5.60
C TYR A 168 19.55 21.36 4.89
N PHE A 169 18.45 21.08 4.22
CA PHE A 169 17.77 22.08 3.39
C PHE A 169 17.20 23.24 4.20
N LEU A 170 16.35 22.98 5.19
CA LEU A 170 15.71 24.02 5.99
C LEU A 170 16.72 24.88 6.78
N PRO A 171 17.77 24.32 7.43
CA PRO A 171 18.83 25.12 8.05
C PRO A 171 19.59 25.98 7.05
N PHE A 172 19.88 25.46 5.85
CA PHE A 172 20.56 26.21 4.81
C PHE A 172 19.72 27.39 4.32
N VAL A 173 18.47 27.14 3.92
CA VAL A 173 17.59 28.20 3.40
C VAL A 173 17.18 29.21 4.47
N SER A 174 17.07 28.82 5.73
CA SER A 174 16.77 29.74 6.83
C SER A 174 17.86 30.79 7.03
N LYS A 175 19.12 30.49 6.69
CA LYS A 175 20.26 31.41 6.75
C LYS A 175 20.39 32.23 5.47
N ASN A 176 20.02 31.65 4.31
CA ASN A 176 20.37 32.17 3.02
C ASN A 176 19.21 32.75 2.22
N TYR A 177 17.97 32.55 2.66
CA TYR A 177 16.77 32.96 1.95
C TYR A 177 15.77 33.70 2.81
N LYS A 178 14.97 34.59 2.20
CA LYS A 178 13.92 35.37 2.87
C LYS A 178 12.61 34.55 2.91
N LEU A 179 12.56 33.50 3.72
CA LEU A 179 11.42 32.58 3.83
C LEU A 179 10.06 33.27 4.08
N ARG A 180 10.06 34.48 4.67
CA ARG A 180 8.84 35.26 4.87
C ARG A 180 8.14 35.61 3.55
N ASN A 181 8.87 35.76 2.45
CA ASN A 181 8.33 36.12 1.15
C ASN A 181 7.52 34.98 0.51
N ILE A 182 7.84 33.72 0.82
CA ILE A 182 7.11 32.57 0.26
C ILE A 182 5.70 32.43 0.79
N THR A 183 5.38 33.06 1.92
CA THR A 183 4.06 32.96 2.55
C THR A 183 2.92 33.61 1.75
N GLU A 184 3.24 34.42 0.75
CA GLU A 184 2.26 34.99 -0.18
C GLU A 184 1.66 33.95 -1.14
N TYR A 185 2.34 32.80 -1.35
CA TYR A 185 1.91 31.69 -2.22
C TYR A 185 1.03 30.65 -1.52
N ARG A 186 0.57 30.90 -0.28
CA ARG A 186 -0.24 29.98 0.54
C ARG A 186 -1.65 29.69 0.01
N GLU A 187 -2.10 30.27 -1.09
CA GLU A 187 -3.44 30.04 -1.65
C GLU A 187 -3.72 28.58 -2.02
N LEU A 188 -2.67 27.75 -2.18
CA LEU A 188 -2.79 26.32 -2.49
C LEU A 188 -3.31 25.46 -1.32
N TYR A 189 -3.19 25.93 -0.09
CA TYR A 189 -3.60 25.17 1.10
C TYR A 189 -4.58 25.96 1.94
N LYS A 190 -5.76 26.29 1.57
CA LYS A 190 -6.90 26.83 2.37
C LYS A 190 -6.59 27.45 3.77
N PHE A 191 -5.31 27.69 4.10
CA PHE A 191 -4.91 28.42 5.28
C PHE A 191 -5.02 29.90 4.97
N SER A 192 -5.71 30.65 5.85
CA SER A 192 -5.90 32.10 5.74
C SER A 192 -4.59 32.80 5.35
N LYS A 193 -4.68 33.83 4.48
CA LYS A 193 -3.55 34.71 4.13
C LYS A 193 -2.75 35.00 5.38
N SER A 194 -1.47 34.67 5.36
CA SER A 194 -0.60 34.97 6.49
C SER A 194 -0.35 36.46 6.51
N ASP A 195 -0.76 37.13 7.60
CA ASP A 195 -0.49 38.54 7.88
C ASP A 195 1.01 38.81 8.14
N LEU A 196 1.88 37.87 7.78
CA LEU A 196 3.32 37.99 8.04
C LEU A 196 3.99 39.08 7.20
N GLY A 197 3.41 39.44 6.04
CA GLY A 197 3.95 40.42 5.10
C GLY A 197 5.34 40.05 4.57
N LYS A 198 5.96 40.96 3.82
CA LYS A 198 7.29 40.72 3.22
C LYS A 198 8.44 40.96 4.19
N SER A 199 9.56 40.29 3.93
CA SER A 199 10.81 40.52 4.64
C SER A 199 11.35 41.93 4.34
N ARG A 200 11.86 42.59 5.38
CA ARG A 200 12.55 43.91 5.27
C ARG A 200 14.08 43.77 5.07
N PHE A 201 14.61 42.54 5.12
CA PHE A 201 16.03 42.33 4.91
C PHE A 201 16.42 42.54 3.43
N GLN A 202 17.51 43.26 3.19
CA GLN A 202 18.08 43.55 1.85
C GLN A 202 19.06 42.46 1.42
N LYS A 203 18.73 41.19 1.62
CA LYS A 203 19.58 40.07 1.22
C LYS A 203 19.29 39.70 -0.22
N SER A 204 20.33 39.57 -1.05
CA SER A 204 20.19 39.09 -2.41
C SER A 204 20.00 37.58 -2.45
N ASN A 205 19.02 37.10 -3.24
CA ASN A 205 18.83 35.67 -3.48
C ASN A 205 19.89 35.07 -4.41
N LYS A 206 20.73 35.94 -5.01
CA LYS A 206 21.83 35.56 -5.89
C LYS A 206 22.84 34.66 -5.20
N ASN A 207 23.07 34.86 -3.90
CA ASN A 207 23.99 34.04 -3.12
C ASN A 207 23.49 32.59 -2.95
N LEU A 208 22.19 32.36 -3.00
CA LEU A 208 21.61 31.02 -2.87
C LEU A 208 21.95 30.14 -4.09
N ILE A 209 21.71 30.68 -5.31
CA ILE A 209 21.90 29.92 -6.55
C ILE A 209 23.36 29.74 -6.95
N ASN A 210 24.26 30.55 -6.40
CA ASN A 210 25.70 30.48 -6.65
C ASN A 210 26.43 29.68 -5.57
N ASP A 211 25.70 28.97 -4.71
CA ASP A 211 26.26 28.21 -3.61
C ASP A 211 26.27 26.71 -3.93
N LEU A 212 27.48 26.12 -3.95
CA LEU A 212 27.65 24.68 -4.21
C LEU A 212 26.92 23.79 -3.19
N GLU A 213 26.82 24.25 -1.92
CA GLU A 213 26.07 23.50 -0.89
C GLU A 213 24.59 23.39 -1.28
N PHE A 214 23.99 24.47 -1.81
CA PHE A 214 22.63 24.45 -2.30
C PHE A 214 22.42 23.47 -3.46
N GLU A 215 23.29 23.49 -4.45
CA GLU A 215 23.26 22.55 -5.58
C GLU A 215 23.36 21.10 -5.11
N ASN A 216 24.27 20.81 -4.18
CA ASN A 216 24.46 19.47 -3.62
C ASN A 216 23.24 19.00 -2.84
N ILE A 217 22.61 19.86 -2.03
CA ILE A 217 21.38 19.54 -1.29
C ILE A 217 20.27 19.15 -2.29
N LEU A 218 20.03 19.97 -3.33
CA LEU A 218 19.01 19.68 -4.34
C LEU A 218 19.29 18.37 -5.09
N THR A 219 20.55 18.11 -5.37
CA THR A 219 20.99 16.88 -6.06
C THR A 219 20.71 15.65 -5.23
N ILE A 220 21.11 15.66 -3.95
CA ILE A 220 20.88 14.54 -3.03
C ILE A 220 19.39 14.29 -2.84
N GLN A 221 18.59 15.34 -2.62
CA GLN A 221 17.15 15.22 -2.50
C GLN A 221 16.51 14.62 -3.76
N SER A 222 16.97 15.04 -4.93
CA SER A 222 16.48 14.48 -6.20
C SER A 222 16.77 12.97 -6.31
N ILE A 223 17.91 12.51 -5.80
CA ILE A 223 18.27 11.09 -5.77
C ILE A 223 17.28 10.31 -4.89
N TRP A 224 17.06 10.75 -3.65
CA TRP A 224 16.13 10.08 -2.72
C TRP A 224 14.70 10.01 -3.27
N ILE A 225 14.20 11.12 -3.82
CA ILE A 225 12.86 11.17 -4.39
C ILE A 225 12.72 10.24 -5.59
N LYS A 226 13.73 10.16 -6.47
CA LYS A 226 13.72 9.26 -7.63
C LYS A 226 13.65 7.79 -7.20
N PHE A 227 14.41 7.39 -6.18
CA PHE A 227 14.30 6.05 -5.61
C PHE A 227 12.91 5.78 -5.05
N SER A 228 12.35 6.72 -4.30
CA SER A 228 11.00 6.58 -3.76
C SER A 228 9.93 6.49 -4.87
N ILE A 229 10.06 7.27 -5.96
CA ILE A 229 9.17 7.17 -7.14
C ILE A 229 9.23 5.77 -7.74
N GLU A 230 10.41 5.23 -8.01
CA GLU A 230 10.57 3.89 -8.56
C GLU A 230 9.92 2.82 -7.67
N MET A 231 10.11 2.91 -6.37
CA MET A 231 9.49 1.98 -5.41
C MET A 231 7.96 2.11 -5.39
N CYS A 232 7.43 3.32 -5.46
CA CYS A 232 6.00 3.57 -5.55
C CYS A 232 5.39 3.01 -6.84
N GLU A 233 6.04 3.20 -7.98
CA GLU A 233 5.59 2.65 -9.28
C GLU A 233 5.60 1.11 -9.26
N ASN A 234 6.62 0.49 -8.66
CA ASN A 234 6.68 -0.96 -8.47
C ASN A 234 5.56 -1.49 -7.55
N LEU A 235 5.23 -0.75 -6.49
CA LEU A 235 4.11 -1.11 -5.61
C LEU A 235 2.76 -0.96 -6.33
N GLN A 236 2.58 0.09 -7.13
CA GLN A 236 1.37 0.30 -7.96
C GLN A 236 1.12 -0.88 -8.90
N ILE A 237 2.17 -1.34 -9.60
CA ILE A 237 2.10 -2.52 -10.48
C ILE A 237 1.69 -3.76 -9.67
N LYS A 238 2.26 -3.95 -8.47
CA LYS A 238 1.93 -5.10 -7.63
C LYS A 238 0.50 -5.05 -7.11
N PHE A 239 0.02 -3.92 -6.66
CA PHE A 239 -1.37 -3.72 -6.24
C PHE A 239 -2.34 -4.04 -7.37
N SER A 240 -2.15 -3.47 -8.55
CA SER A 240 -2.96 -3.74 -9.73
C SER A 240 -2.96 -5.23 -10.11
N LYS A 241 -1.81 -5.91 -9.97
CA LYS A 241 -1.72 -7.34 -10.22
C LYS A 241 -2.51 -8.17 -9.22
N ILE A 242 -2.51 -7.79 -7.94
CA ILE A 242 -3.32 -8.48 -6.91
C ILE A 242 -4.80 -8.28 -7.20
N GLN A 243 -5.24 -7.05 -7.50
CA GLN A 243 -6.64 -6.76 -7.84
C GLN A 243 -7.10 -7.61 -9.04
N ASN A 244 -6.37 -7.58 -10.15
CA ASN A 244 -6.70 -8.36 -11.34
C ASN A 244 -6.81 -9.88 -11.06
N LEU A 245 -5.97 -10.42 -10.18
CA LEU A 245 -6.07 -11.82 -9.78
C LEU A 245 -7.31 -12.11 -8.92
N ILE A 246 -7.68 -11.19 -8.03
CA ILE A 246 -8.89 -11.30 -7.20
C ILE A 246 -10.14 -11.19 -8.08
N GLU A 247 -10.19 -10.21 -8.98
CA GLU A 247 -11.28 -9.99 -9.92
C GLU A 247 -11.48 -11.19 -10.84
N SER A 248 -10.38 -11.76 -11.36
CA SER A 248 -10.44 -12.97 -12.19
C SER A 248 -10.91 -14.21 -11.41
N LYS A 249 -10.69 -14.27 -10.09
CA LYS A 249 -11.14 -15.38 -9.23
C LYS A 249 -12.61 -15.23 -8.84
N TYR A 250 -13.13 -14.01 -8.75
CA TYR A 250 -14.48 -13.68 -8.29
C TYR A 250 -15.17 -12.72 -9.27
N ASP A 251 -15.34 -13.15 -10.49
CA ASP A 251 -15.94 -12.40 -11.61
C ASP A 251 -17.43 -12.08 -11.43
N ASP A 252 -18.06 -12.68 -10.44
CA ASP A 252 -19.46 -12.44 -10.02
C ASP A 252 -19.65 -11.20 -9.15
N VAL A 253 -18.58 -10.48 -8.79
CA VAL A 253 -18.61 -9.34 -7.85
C VAL A 253 -18.61 -8.02 -8.62
N ASP A 254 -19.49 -7.11 -8.20
CA ASP A 254 -19.49 -5.71 -8.63
C ASP A 254 -18.47 -4.92 -7.78
N TYR A 255 -17.27 -4.76 -8.31
CA TYR A 255 -16.15 -4.11 -7.62
C TYR A 255 -16.31 -2.58 -7.52
N GLU A 256 -17.05 -1.94 -8.44
CA GLU A 256 -17.34 -0.50 -8.36
C GLU A 256 -18.21 -0.22 -7.14
N ARG A 257 -19.27 -1.00 -6.98
CA ARG A 257 -20.16 -0.90 -5.82
C ARG A 257 -19.46 -1.28 -4.52
N LEU A 258 -18.62 -2.32 -4.53
CA LEU A 258 -17.85 -2.75 -3.35
C LEU A 258 -16.98 -1.62 -2.80
N ASN A 259 -16.33 -0.85 -3.67
CA ASN A 259 -15.48 0.27 -3.27
C ASN A 259 -16.31 1.47 -2.78
N GLN A 260 -17.48 1.76 -3.37
CA GLN A 260 -18.38 2.85 -2.94
C GLN A 260 -19.00 2.60 -1.55
N ASP A 261 -19.49 1.38 -1.29
CA ASP A 261 -20.11 1.01 -0.01
C ASP A 261 -19.13 1.18 1.18
N LEU A 262 -17.83 1.10 0.95
CA LEU A 262 -16.80 1.27 1.98
C LEU A 262 -16.41 2.73 2.19
N GLU A 263 -16.46 3.58 1.18
CA GLU A 263 -16.27 5.03 1.33
C GLU A 263 -17.42 5.65 2.15
N GLU A 264 -18.67 5.23 1.93
CA GLU A 264 -19.82 5.70 2.69
C GLU A 264 -19.84 5.20 4.15
N GLY A 265 -19.35 3.97 4.40
CA GLY A 265 -19.27 3.38 5.75
C GLY A 265 -18.20 4.00 6.66
N PHE A 266 -17.27 4.79 6.12
CA PHE A 266 -16.21 5.44 6.89
C PHE A 266 -16.59 6.82 7.44
N TRP A 267 -17.69 7.42 6.94
CA TRP A 267 -18.18 8.76 7.31
C TRP A 267 -19.56 8.75 8.00
N GLY A 268 -20.08 7.55 8.33
CA GLY A 268 -21.38 7.35 9.00
C GLY A 268 -21.29 7.21 10.54
#